data_66869200b2d9fc85d70b1fbcdc244aa1
#
_entry.id   66869200b2d9fc85d70b1fbcdc244aa1
#
_cell.length_a   1.000
_cell.length_b   1.000
_cell.length_c   1.000
_cell.angle_alpha   90.00
_cell.angle_beta   90.00
_cell.angle_gamma   90.00
#
_symmetry.space_group_name_H-M   'P 1'
#
loop_
_entity.id
_entity.type
_entity.pdbx_description
1 polymer ?
#
loop_
_entity_poly.entity_id
_entity_poly.type
_entity_poly.pdbx_seq_one_letter_code
_entity_poly.pdbx_strand_id
1 'polypeptide(L)'
;MKRRSFLQSLAAALPALPALAQNKRFRTSLAEWSIHRAIGSRMIDNLDFPRIAREQFGIEGLEFVNGLWAAPTQEYVAQLKKRMADTGTKGVLIMCDGEGLMGHSDRAVRMKAATNHRKWVDIAAELGCHSIRTNMHSDLKPSGNAEIEKVLDYCAESFNNICGYAAPAKINVIIENHGGISSDPDVVVRLMKKVNLPNFGTLPDFGNFPKEVDRYEAVKKLMPYAKGVSFKCYDFSPAGDETTIDVPKMMKVVNDAGYNSWVGIEYEGDRLSEFEGIAAGKRLLDRINA
;
A
#
# COMPACT_ATOMS: atom_id res chain seq x y z
N MET A 1 75.77 20.23 18.90
CA MET A 1 74.94 19.84 17.73
C MET A 1 74.05 18.67 18.13
N LYS A 2 72.75 18.90 18.30
CA LYS A 2 71.79 17.86 18.74
C LYS A 2 70.94 17.44 17.54
N ARG A 3 71.04 16.17 17.09
CA ARG A 3 70.21 15.54 16.06
C ARG A 3 68.84 15.23 16.68
N ARG A 4 67.76 15.82 16.16
CA ARG A 4 66.38 15.43 16.47
C ARG A 4 65.94 14.37 15.47
N SER A 5 65.68 13.16 15.96
CA SER A 5 65.04 12.07 15.19
C SER A 5 63.57 12.35 15.05
N PHE A 6 63.06 12.37 13.82
CA PHE A 6 61.65 12.52 13.46
C PHE A 6 61.07 11.10 13.27
N LEU A 7 60.28 10.63 14.26
CA LEU A 7 59.48 9.40 14.14
C LEU A 7 58.20 9.75 13.44
N GLN A 8 58.08 9.39 12.16
CA GLN A 8 56.82 9.42 11.44
C GLN A 8 56.04 8.13 11.78
N SER A 9 54.91 8.29 12.52
CA SER A 9 53.95 7.22 12.73
C SER A 9 53.09 7.05 11.47
N LEU A 10 53.29 5.97 10.73
CA LEU A 10 52.37 5.52 9.70
C LEU A 10 51.10 4.96 10.39
N ALA A 11 50.04 5.73 10.45
CA ALA A 11 48.71 5.21 10.74
C ALA A 11 48.18 4.53 9.46
N ALA A 12 48.25 3.21 9.42
CA ALA A 12 47.56 2.45 8.37
C ALA A 12 46.06 2.58 8.52
N ALA A 13 45.41 3.32 7.65
CA ALA A 13 43.95 3.35 7.53
C ALA A 13 43.50 1.96 7.05
N LEU A 14 42.86 1.19 7.95
CA LEU A 14 42.16 -0.03 7.55
C LEU A 14 41.01 0.37 6.60
N PRO A 15 40.87 -0.29 5.43
CA PRO A 15 39.73 -0.05 4.56
C PRO A 15 38.45 -0.41 5.33
N ALA A 16 37.51 0.51 5.43
CA ALA A 16 36.17 0.24 5.93
C ALA A 16 35.56 -0.86 5.04
N LEU A 17 35.33 -2.03 5.63
CA LEU A 17 34.56 -3.08 4.97
C LEU A 17 33.21 -2.49 4.56
N PRO A 18 32.76 -2.68 3.30
CA PRO A 18 31.42 -2.26 2.92
C PRO A 18 30.44 -2.98 3.86
N ALA A 19 29.59 -2.21 4.54
CA ALA A 19 28.50 -2.79 5.30
C ALA A 19 27.75 -3.73 4.37
N LEU A 20 27.75 -5.02 4.70
CA LEU A 20 26.94 -6.01 3.99
C LEU A 20 25.53 -5.46 3.95
N ALA A 21 25.00 -5.17 2.75
CA ALA A 21 23.64 -4.75 2.56
C ALA A 21 22.76 -5.86 3.17
N GLN A 22 22.17 -5.58 4.33
CA GLN A 22 21.23 -6.51 4.94
C GLN A 22 20.16 -6.80 3.89
N ASN A 23 19.95 -8.06 3.56
CA ASN A 23 18.93 -8.50 2.62
C ASN A 23 17.58 -8.26 3.30
N LYS A 24 17.04 -7.04 3.11
CA LYS A 24 15.75 -6.66 3.69
C LYS A 24 14.69 -7.62 3.19
N ARG A 25 13.91 -8.19 4.10
CA ARG A 25 12.84 -9.14 3.77
C ARG A 25 11.73 -8.49 2.95
N PHE A 26 11.49 -7.19 3.15
CA PHE A 26 10.50 -6.39 2.43
C PHE A 26 10.99 -4.93 2.29
N ARG A 27 10.34 -4.15 1.45
CA ARG A 27 10.57 -2.71 1.29
C ARG A 27 9.42 -1.95 1.95
N THR A 28 9.73 -0.81 2.56
CA THR A 28 8.70 0.04 3.17
C THR A 28 8.20 1.08 2.18
N SER A 29 6.89 1.21 2.01
CA SER A 29 6.20 2.31 1.34
C SER A 29 5.38 3.13 2.34
N LEU A 30 4.91 4.29 1.89
CA LEU A 30 4.03 5.17 2.65
C LEU A 30 2.72 5.35 1.89
N ALA A 31 1.61 5.05 2.55
CA ALA A 31 0.28 5.38 2.06
C ALA A 31 0.01 6.87 2.29
N GLU A 32 -0.39 7.56 1.23
CA GLU A 32 -0.72 8.98 1.25
C GLU A 32 -1.88 9.29 2.22
N TRP A 33 -2.74 8.30 2.45
CA TRP A 33 -3.79 8.40 3.46
C TRP A 33 -3.25 8.71 4.87
N SER A 34 -2.04 8.31 5.19
CA SER A 34 -1.38 8.62 6.47
C SER A 34 -1.22 10.12 6.75
N ILE A 35 -1.33 10.98 5.72
CA ILE A 35 -1.27 12.46 5.85
C ILE A 35 -2.53 13.14 5.29
N HIS A 36 -3.65 12.41 5.24
CA HIS A 36 -4.89 12.90 4.64
C HIS A 36 -5.47 14.14 5.35
N ARG A 37 -5.29 14.26 6.68
CA ARG A 37 -5.75 15.42 7.45
C ARG A 37 -4.95 16.68 7.11
N ALA A 38 -3.64 16.54 6.98
CA ALA A 38 -2.75 17.65 6.61
C ALA A 38 -3.01 18.12 5.17
N ILE A 39 -3.25 17.19 4.22
CA ILE A 39 -3.63 17.51 2.84
C ILE A 39 -5.05 18.12 2.82
N GLY A 40 -6.02 17.50 3.47
CA GLY A 40 -7.41 17.96 3.50
C GLY A 40 -7.58 19.36 4.12
N SER A 41 -6.77 19.69 5.13
CA SER A 41 -6.70 21.03 5.73
C SER A 41 -5.85 22.03 4.93
N ARG A 42 -5.24 21.62 3.82
CA ARG A 42 -4.35 22.42 2.98
C ARG A 42 -3.08 22.93 3.70
N MET A 43 -2.66 22.28 4.76
CA MET A 43 -1.34 22.50 5.37
C MET A 43 -0.21 21.96 4.49
N ILE A 44 -0.51 20.94 3.68
CA ILE A 44 0.40 20.29 2.76
C ILE A 44 -0.26 20.25 1.38
N ASP A 45 0.51 20.58 0.35
CA ASP A 45 0.12 20.30 -1.04
C ASP A 45 0.39 18.80 -1.32
N ASN A 46 -0.58 18.12 -1.93
CA ASN A 46 -0.44 16.72 -2.34
C ASN A 46 0.84 16.49 -3.17
N LEU A 47 1.20 17.43 -4.04
CA LEU A 47 2.44 17.36 -4.81
C LEU A 47 3.73 17.36 -3.96
N ASP A 48 3.66 17.71 -2.67
CA ASP A 48 4.81 17.62 -1.76
C ASP A 48 4.98 16.22 -1.14
N PHE A 49 4.02 15.31 -1.34
CA PHE A 49 4.08 13.96 -0.79
C PHE A 49 5.38 13.20 -1.10
N PRO A 50 5.93 13.19 -2.34
CA PRO A 50 7.21 12.56 -2.62
C PRO A 50 8.36 13.11 -1.76
N ARG A 51 8.43 14.43 -1.60
CA ARG A 51 9.44 15.09 -0.79
C ARG A 51 9.28 14.77 0.69
N ILE A 52 8.07 14.80 1.21
CA ILE A 52 7.76 14.48 2.61
C ILE A 52 8.15 13.03 2.91
N ALA A 53 7.73 12.06 2.09
CA ALA A 53 8.07 10.66 2.28
C ALA A 53 9.59 10.44 2.33
N ARG A 54 10.32 11.09 1.42
CA ARG A 54 11.78 10.94 1.32
C ARG A 54 12.53 11.67 2.42
N GLU A 55 12.26 12.94 2.63
CA GLU A 55 13.05 13.79 3.52
C GLU A 55 12.70 13.62 4.99
N GLN A 56 11.41 13.40 5.33
CA GLN A 56 10.98 13.26 6.71
C GLN A 56 11.11 11.83 7.24
N PHE A 57 10.94 10.82 6.36
CA PHE A 57 10.85 9.43 6.80
C PHE A 57 11.89 8.51 6.14
N GLY A 58 12.63 8.96 5.14
CA GLY A 58 13.55 8.13 4.39
C GLY A 58 12.85 7.03 3.56
N ILE A 59 11.56 7.19 3.27
CA ILE A 59 10.76 6.24 2.52
C ILE A 59 10.81 6.58 1.03
N GLU A 60 11.06 5.58 0.18
CA GLU A 60 11.11 5.75 -1.27
C GLU A 60 9.85 5.30 -2.00
N GLY A 61 9.07 4.38 -1.42
CA GLY A 61 7.85 3.85 -2.03
C GLY A 61 6.63 4.72 -1.70
N LEU A 62 5.83 5.06 -2.70
CA LEU A 62 4.66 5.94 -2.57
C LEU A 62 3.39 5.18 -2.97
N GLU A 63 2.39 5.18 -2.09
CA GLU A 63 1.06 4.64 -2.33
C GLU A 63 0.06 5.79 -2.33
N PHE A 64 -0.38 6.18 -3.52
CA PHE A 64 -1.22 7.34 -3.73
C PHE A 64 -2.70 7.05 -3.40
N VAL A 65 -3.45 8.10 -3.10
CA VAL A 65 -4.92 8.06 -2.91
C VAL A 65 -5.56 9.07 -3.85
N ASN A 66 -6.32 8.59 -4.81
CA ASN A 66 -6.91 9.42 -5.87
C ASN A 66 -7.77 10.59 -5.36
N GLY A 67 -8.46 10.38 -4.25
CA GLY A 67 -9.33 11.38 -3.62
C GLY A 67 -8.60 12.58 -3.01
N LEU A 68 -7.28 12.48 -2.81
CA LEU A 68 -6.44 13.55 -2.26
C LEU A 68 -5.82 14.44 -3.36
N TRP A 69 -5.96 14.07 -4.63
CA TRP A 69 -5.41 14.82 -5.75
C TRP A 69 -6.30 16.00 -6.12
N ALA A 70 -5.67 17.13 -6.48
CA ALA A 70 -6.39 18.31 -6.94
C ALA A 70 -7.14 18.04 -8.25
N ALA A 71 -6.51 17.37 -9.21
CA ALA A 71 -7.11 16.88 -10.45
C ALA A 71 -6.19 15.86 -11.14
N PRO A 72 -6.72 14.79 -11.74
CA PRO A 72 -5.93 13.80 -12.48
C PRO A 72 -5.64 14.27 -13.92
N THR A 73 -5.13 15.50 -14.10
CA THR A 73 -4.76 16.02 -15.42
C THR A 73 -3.35 15.57 -15.81
N GLN A 74 -3.04 15.61 -17.11
CA GLN A 74 -1.70 15.26 -17.59
C GLN A 74 -0.63 16.17 -16.99
N GLU A 75 -0.92 17.47 -16.86
CA GLU A 75 0.00 18.44 -16.26
C GLU A 75 0.26 18.14 -14.78
N TYR A 76 -0.76 17.74 -14.03
CA TYR A 76 -0.62 17.36 -12.63
C TYR A 76 0.22 16.09 -12.49
N VAL A 77 -0.06 15.05 -13.29
CA VAL A 77 0.70 13.80 -13.31
C VAL A 77 2.16 14.06 -13.70
N ALA A 78 2.41 14.91 -14.69
CA ALA A 78 3.77 15.28 -15.10
C ALA A 78 4.53 16.00 -13.98
N GLN A 79 3.88 16.91 -13.24
CA GLN A 79 4.47 17.57 -12.07
C GLN A 79 4.80 16.57 -10.96
N LEU A 80 3.88 15.66 -10.63
CA LEU A 80 4.08 14.64 -9.63
C LEU A 80 5.25 13.72 -10.02
N LYS A 81 5.28 13.24 -11.26
CA LYS A 81 6.36 12.43 -11.81
C LYS A 81 7.72 13.12 -11.72
N LYS A 82 7.77 14.43 -12.02
CA LYS A 82 8.99 15.22 -11.87
C LYS A 82 9.43 15.25 -10.40
N ARG A 83 8.54 15.53 -9.45
CA ARG A 83 8.87 15.58 -8.02
C ARG A 83 9.32 14.22 -7.48
N MET A 84 8.75 13.13 -7.99
CA MET A 84 9.22 11.77 -7.69
C MET A 84 10.67 11.56 -8.18
N ALA A 85 10.97 11.99 -9.39
CA ALA A 85 12.32 11.91 -9.95
C ALA A 85 13.33 12.75 -9.16
N ASP A 86 12.96 13.99 -8.81
CA ASP A 86 13.81 14.92 -8.05
C ASP A 86 14.16 14.36 -6.64
N THR A 87 13.27 13.55 -6.05
CA THR A 87 13.44 12.96 -4.71
C THR A 87 13.94 11.51 -4.73
N GLY A 88 14.00 10.89 -5.90
CA GLY A 88 14.35 9.46 -6.05
C GLY A 88 13.30 8.53 -5.45
N THR A 89 12.03 8.97 -5.38
CA THR A 89 10.90 8.15 -4.92
C THR A 89 10.28 7.35 -6.07
N LYS A 90 9.51 6.32 -5.74
CA LYS A 90 8.93 5.36 -6.70
C LYS A 90 7.44 5.19 -6.43
N GLY A 91 6.62 5.25 -7.45
CA GLY A 91 5.21 4.85 -7.36
C GLY A 91 5.09 3.36 -7.07
N VAL A 92 4.24 3.01 -6.13
CA VAL A 92 3.95 1.62 -5.74
C VAL A 92 2.54 1.24 -6.21
N LEU A 93 1.54 1.98 -5.79
CA LEU A 93 0.16 1.78 -6.20
C LEU A 93 -0.65 3.09 -6.12
N ILE A 94 -1.86 3.09 -6.69
CA ILE A 94 -2.85 4.14 -6.51
C ILE A 94 -4.11 3.50 -5.90
N MET A 95 -4.53 3.97 -4.74
CA MET A 95 -5.81 3.63 -4.12
C MET A 95 -6.90 4.45 -4.79
N CYS A 96 -7.88 3.77 -5.39
CA CYS A 96 -8.95 4.41 -6.17
C CYS A 96 -10.28 4.30 -5.41
N ASP A 97 -10.73 5.42 -4.87
CA ASP A 97 -12.02 5.58 -4.21
C ASP A 97 -12.97 6.42 -5.06
N GLY A 98 -14.28 6.28 -4.86
CA GLY A 98 -15.28 7.12 -5.53
C GLY A 98 -15.54 6.81 -7.01
N GLU A 99 -14.92 5.79 -7.59
CA GLU A 99 -15.05 5.47 -9.02
C GLU A 99 -16.29 4.59 -9.35
N GLY A 100 -17.11 4.27 -8.37
CA GLY A 100 -18.35 3.52 -8.49
C GLY A 100 -18.28 2.11 -7.88
N LEU A 101 -19.41 1.39 -7.96
CA LEU A 101 -19.59 0.10 -7.30
C LEU A 101 -19.31 -1.04 -8.27
N MET A 102 -18.19 -1.74 -8.07
CA MET A 102 -17.78 -2.85 -8.94
C MET A 102 -18.72 -4.06 -8.86
N GLY A 103 -19.47 -4.20 -7.75
CA GLY A 103 -20.48 -5.24 -7.55
C GLY A 103 -21.92 -4.76 -7.68
N HIS A 104 -22.18 -3.66 -8.40
CA HIS A 104 -23.55 -3.13 -8.54
C HIS A 104 -24.47 -4.12 -9.28
N SER A 105 -25.71 -4.23 -8.83
CA SER A 105 -26.71 -5.15 -9.43
C SER A 105 -27.04 -4.80 -10.88
N ASP A 106 -27.12 -3.50 -11.21
CA ASP A 106 -27.27 -3.03 -12.59
C ASP A 106 -25.94 -3.15 -13.35
N ARG A 107 -25.99 -3.88 -14.48
CA ARG A 107 -24.80 -4.12 -15.32
C ARG A 107 -24.21 -2.84 -15.91
N ALA A 108 -25.03 -1.88 -16.33
CA ALA A 108 -24.54 -0.63 -16.91
C ALA A 108 -23.77 0.18 -15.88
N VAL A 109 -24.21 0.21 -14.62
CA VAL A 109 -23.57 0.91 -13.52
C VAL A 109 -22.23 0.28 -13.16
N ARG A 110 -22.16 -1.08 -12.99
CA ARG A 110 -20.90 -1.74 -12.67
C ARG A 110 -19.87 -1.69 -13.81
N MET A 111 -20.32 -1.74 -15.08
CA MET A 111 -19.43 -1.57 -16.22
C MET A 111 -18.92 -0.13 -16.34
N LYS A 112 -19.73 0.86 -15.96
CA LYS A 112 -19.28 2.25 -15.84
C LYS A 112 -18.22 2.41 -14.74
N ALA A 113 -18.41 1.76 -13.59
CA ALA A 113 -17.40 1.73 -12.54
C ALA A 113 -16.06 1.16 -13.05
N ALA A 114 -16.07 0.00 -13.71
CA ALA A 114 -14.87 -0.55 -14.33
C ALA A 114 -14.20 0.41 -15.33
N THR A 115 -15.01 1.12 -16.14
CA THR A 115 -14.50 2.12 -17.10
C THR A 115 -13.89 3.34 -16.39
N ASN A 116 -14.47 3.79 -15.29
CA ASN A 116 -13.96 4.94 -14.55
C ASN A 116 -12.55 4.68 -13.97
N HIS A 117 -12.22 3.43 -13.63
CA HIS A 117 -10.90 3.06 -13.13
C HIS A 117 -9.81 3.07 -14.22
N ARG A 118 -10.15 3.06 -15.51
CA ARG A 118 -9.14 2.98 -16.60
C ARG A 118 -8.15 4.13 -16.59
N LYS A 119 -8.62 5.36 -16.34
CA LYS A 119 -7.73 6.53 -16.20
C LYS A 119 -6.65 6.32 -15.14
N TRP A 120 -6.98 5.63 -14.04
CA TRP A 120 -6.04 5.34 -12.97
C TRP A 120 -5.04 4.24 -13.33
N VAL A 121 -5.44 3.29 -14.19
CA VAL A 121 -4.51 2.33 -14.79
C VAL A 121 -3.46 3.05 -15.63
N ASP A 122 -3.90 4.00 -16.48
CA ASP A 122 -3.01 4.76 -17.36
C ASP A 122 -2.06 5.64 -16.54
N ILE A 123 -2.57 6.34 -15.52
CA ILE A 123 -1.78 7.16 -14.61
C ILE A 123 -0.80 6.29 -13.78
N ALA A 124 -1.24 5.14 -13.28
CA ALA A 124 -0.37 4.21 -12.55
C ALA A 124 0.81 3.74 -13.41
N ALA A 125 0.55 3.42 -14.68
CA ALA A 125 1.59 3.05 -15.63
C ALA A 125 2.58 4.21 -15.88
N GLU A 126 2.09 5.44 -16.00
CA GLU A 126 2.92 6.63 -16.20
C GLU A 126 3.81 6.94 -15.00
N LEU A 127 3.29 6.76 -13.76
CA LEU A 127 4.04 6.98 -12.51
C LEU A 127 4.91 5.78 -12.12
N GLY A 128 4.90 4.69 -12.89
CA GLY A 128 5.67 3.47 -12.60
C GLY A 128 5.14 2.66 -11.43
N CYS A 129 3.87 2.84 -11.05
CA CYS A 129 3.18 1.98 -10.10
C CYS A 129 2.99 0.58 -10.68
N HIS A 130 2.93 -0.43 -9.81
CA HIS A 130 2.64 -1.80 -10.25
C HIS A 130 1.18 -2.19 -10.12
N SER A 131 0.36 -1.39 -9.43
CA SER A 131 -1.04 -1.73 -9.16
C SER A 131 -1.93 -0.49 -9.05
N ILE A 132 -3.23 -0.70 -9.25
CA ILE A 132 -4.29 0.12 -8.69
C ILE A 132 -5.07 -0.70 -7.67
N ARG A 133 -5.46 -0.10 -6.53
CA ARG A 133 -6.38 -0.70 -5.57
C ARG A 133 -7.79 -0.22 -5.85
N THR A 134 -8.73 -1.14 -5.90
CA THR A 134 -10.15 -0.88 -6.09
C THR A 134 -10.96 -1.50 -4.96
N ASN A 135 -12.18 -1.00 -4.74
CA ASN A 135 -13.10 -1.54 -3.75
C ASN A 135 -14.08 -2.53 -4.42
N MET A 136 -14.43 -3.62 -3.72
CA MET A 136 -15.46 -4.56 -4.15
C MET A 136 -16.83 -4.23 -3.52
N HIS A 137 -17.24 -2.98 -3.62
CA HIS A 137 -18.52 -2.52 -3.07
C HIS A 137 -19.69 -2.88 -4.00
N SER A 138 -20.86 -3.09 -3.38
CA SER A 138 -22.15 -3.36 -4.04
C SER A 138 -23.24 -2.46 -3.46
N ASP A 139 -24.32 -2.25 -4.23
CA ASP A 139 -25.58 -1.68 -3.77
C ASP A 139 -26.39 -2.68 -2.94
N LEU A 140 -26.07 -3.96 -3.04
CA LEU A 140 -26.73 -5.02 -2.29
C LEU A 140 -26.03 -5.24 -0.95
N LYS A 141 -26.84 -5.66 0.05
CA LYS A 141 -26.37 -6.12 1.37
C LYS A 141 -26.67 -7.60 1.51
N PRO A 142 -25.83 -8.48 0.94
CA PRO A 142 -26.12 -9.90 0.91
C PRO A 142 -26.15 -10.49 2.32
N SER A 143 -27.16 -11.29 2.63
CA SER A 143 -27.37 -11.91 3.93
C SER A 143 -27.20 -13.43 3.95
N GLY A 144 -26.79 -14.03 2.84
CA GLY A 144 -26.60 -15.48 2.73
C GLY A 144 -25.72 -15.86 1.54
N ASN A 145 -25.27 -17.11 1.53
CA ASN A 145 -24.32 -17.57 0.51
C ASN A 145 -24.79 -17.37 -0.93
N ALA A 146 -26.08 -17.58 -1.23
CA ALA A 146 -26.60 -17.40 -2.58
C ALA A 146 -26.56 -15.94 -3.03
N GLU A 147 -26.85 -15.00 -2.12
CA GLU A 147 -26.78 -13.56 -2.42
C GLU A 147 -25.33 -13.09 -2.54
N ILE A 148 -24.43 -13.61 -1.69
CA ILE A 148 -22.98 -13.34 -1.79
C ILE A 148 -22.48 -13.85 -3.16
N GLU A 149 -22.80 -15.07 -3.59
CA GLU A 149 -22.38 -15.57 -4.90
C GLU A 149 -22.85 -14.68 -6.04
N LYS A 150 -24.09 -14.20 -5.99
CA LYS A 150 -24.62 -13.27 -6.98
C LYS A 150 -23.82 -11.95 -7.03
N VAL A 151 -23.45 -11.38 -5.88
CA VAL A 151 -22.59 -10.18 -5.82
C VAL A 151 -21.19 -10.50 -6.33
N LEU A 152 -20.64 -11.68 -6.02
CA LEU A 152 -19.34 -12.12 -6.55
C LEU A 152 -19.35 -12.27 -8.07
N ASP A 153 -20.46 -12.72 -8.68
CA ASP A 153 -20.62 -12.78 -10.15
C ASP A 153 -20.59 -11.38 -10.76
N TYR A 154 -21.26 -10.41 -10.14
CA TYR A 154 -21.23 -9.02 -10.56
C TYR A 154 -19.84 -8.41 -10.46
N CYS A 155 -19.17 -8.60 -9.32
CA CYS A 155 -17.80 -8.19 -9.14
C CYS A 155 -16.85 -8.82 -10.16
N ALA A 156 -16.97 -10.14 -10.38
CA ALA A 156 -16.10 -10.86 -11.31
C ALA A 156 -16.21 -10.32 -12.75
N GLU A 157 -17.43 -9.98 -13.20
CA GLU A 157 -17.62 -9.36 -14.51
C GLU A 157 -16.87 -8.02 -14.63
N SER A 158 -17.00 -7.17 -13.63
CA SER A 158 -16.35 -5.86 -13.60
C SER A 158 -14.83 -5.96 -13.49
N PHE A 159 -14.34 -6.85 -12.61
CA PHE A 159 -12.91 -7.06 -12.43
C PHE A 159 -12.26 -7.71 -13.65
N ASN A 160 -12.94 -8.64 -14.33
CA ASN A 160 -12.45 -9.17 -15.62
C ASN A 160 -12.29 -8.05 -16.66
N ASN A 161 -13.24 -7.11 -16.73
CA ASN A 161 -13.17 -5.98 -17.66
C ASN A 161 -11.96 -5.08 -17.40
N ILE A 162 -11.76 -4.64 -16.14
CA ILE A 162 -10.66 -3.74 -15.82
C ILE A 162 -9.31 -4.45 -15.82
N CYS A 163 -9.22 -5.72 -15.41
CA CYS A 163 -8.00 -6.51 -15.51
C CYS A 163 -7.57 -6.71 -16.97
N GLY A 164 -8.53 -6.97 -17.87
CA GLY A 164 -8.26 -7.04 -19.31
C GLY A 164 -7.70 -5.74 -19.87
N TYR A 165 -8.23 -4.59 -19.43
CA TYR A 165 -7.70 -3.28 -19.80
C TYR A 165 -6.28 -3.03 -19.23
N ALA A 166 -6.04 -3.44 -17.99
CA ALA A 166 -4.79 -3.19 -17.27
C ALA A 166 -3.63 -4.13 -17.70
N ALA A 167 -3.94 -5.31 -18.23
CA ALA A 167 -2.94 -6.33 -18.56
C ALA A 167 -1.85 -5.86 -19.56
N PRO A 168 -2.16 -5.17 -20.68
CA PRO A 168 -1.14 -4.67 -21.60
C PRO A 168 -0.18 -3.68 -20.96
N ALA A 169 -0.66 -2.87 -19.99
CA ALA A 169 0.13 -1.93 -19.24
C ALA A 169 0.92 -2.59 -18.09
N LYS A 170 0.76 -3.91 -17.86
CA LYS A 170 1.35 -4.67 -16.76
C LYS A 170 0.96 -4.14 -15.37
N ILE A 171 -0.23 -3.54 -15.26
CA ILE A 171 -0.78 -3.05 -14.00
C ILE A 171 -1.66 -4.15 -13.39
N ASN A 172 -1.45 -4.40 -12.09
CA ASN A 172 -2.35 -5.25 -11.33
C ASN A 172 -3.57 -4.44 -10.86
N VAL A 173 -4.70 -5.11 -10.80
CA VAL A 173 -5.92 -4.63 -10.15
C VAL A 173 -6.05 -5.42 -8.84
N ILE A 174 -5.99 -4.72 -7.72
CA ILE A 174 -6.00 -5.38 -6.41
C ILE A 174 -7.16 -4.89 -5.56
N ILE A 175 -7.66 -5.75 -4.70
CA ILE A 175 -8.69 -5.41 -3.72
C ILE A 175 -8.14 -5.48 -2.31
N GLU A 176 -8.60 -4.55 -1.50
CA GLU A 176 -8.32 -4.47 -0.07
C GLU A 176 -9.51 -5.01 0.72
N ASN A 177 -9.27 -5.59 1.88
CA ASN A 177 -10.32 -5.79 2.89
C ASN A 177 -10.69 -4.43 3.49
N HIS A 178 -11.68 -3.75 2.90
CA HIS A 178 -12.03 -2.36 3.17
C HIS A 178 -13.54 -2.19 3.49
N GLY A 179 -14.01 -2.96 4.46
CA GLY A 179 -15.41 -2.94 4.91
C GLY A 179 -16.37 -3.79 4.06
N GLY A 180 -17.58 -3.95 4.57
CA GLY A 180 -18.61 -4.75 3.91
C GLY A 180 -18.17 -6.20 3.67
N ILE A 181 -18.55 -6.75 2.53
CA ILE A 181 -18.22 -8.15 2.18
C ILE A 181 -16.72 -8.38 1.94
N SER A 182 -15.92 -7.34 1.71
CA SER A 182 -14.47 -7.48 1.55
C SER A 182 -13.75 -7.74 2.89
N SER A 183 -14.42 -7.50 4.02
CA SER A 183 -13.87 -7.83 5.34
C SER A 183 -14.02 -9.31 5.71
N ASP A 184 -14.71 -10.11 4.89
CA ASP A 184 -14.73 -11.56 4.98
C ASP A 184 -13.65 -12.16 4.05
N PRO A 185 -12.54 -12.72 4.59
CA PRO A 185 -11.45 -13.24 3.79
C PRO A 185 -11.87 -14.41 2.89
N ASP A 186 -12.86 -15.21 3.29
CA ASP A 186 -13.33 -16.34 2.49
C ASP A 186 -14.12 -15.84 1.26
N VAL A 187 -14.87 -14.74 1.40
CA VAL A 187 -15.56 -14.07 0.27
C VAL A 187 -14.53 -13.51 -0.71
N VAL A 188 -13.48 -12.86 -0.22
CA VAL A 188 -12.40 -12.34 -1.07
C VAL A 188 -11.69 -13.47 -1.81
N VAL A 189 -11.34 -14.56 -1.13
CA VAL A 189 -10.70 -15.73 -1.77
C VAL A 189 -11.59 -16.36 -2.83
N ARG A 190 -12.92 -16.41 -2.60
CA ARG A 190 -13.88 -16.88 -3.64
C ARG A 190 -13.83 -15.98 -4.88
N LEU A 191 -13.76 -14.66 -4.70
CA LEU A 191 -13.64 -13.72 -5.83
C LEU A 191 -12.29 -13.90 -6.55
N MET A 192 -11.18 -14.07 -5.83
CA MET A 192 -9.87 -14.35 -6.44
C MET A 192 -9.94 -15.59 -7.36
N LYS A 193 -10.55 -16.68 -6.88
CA LYS A 193 -10.72 -17.90 -7.64
C LYS A 193 -11.67 -17.73 -8.84
N LYS A 194 -12.70 -16.90 -8.70
CA LYS A 194 -13.71 -16.67 -9.73
C LYS A 194 -13.15 -15.84 -10.89
N VAL A 195 -12.36 -14.80 -10.61
CA VAL A 195 -11.68 -13.97 -11.62
C VAL A 195 -10.47 -14.68 -12.20
N ASN A 196 -9.64 -15.28 -11.38
CA ASN A 196 -8.49 -16.12 -11.75
C ASN A 196 -7.59 -15.53 -12.86
N LEU A 197 -7.27 -14.25 -12.77
CA LEU A 197 -6.37 -13.58 -13.71
C LEU A 197 -5.02 -13.27 -13.03
N PRO A 198 -3.88 -13.37 -13.73
CA PRO A 198 -2.55 -13.20 -13.13
C PRO A 198 -2.30 -11.77 -12.61
N ASN A 199 -2.99 -10.78 -13.17
CA ASN A 199 -2.93 -9.39 -12.73
C ASN A 199 -4.08 -8.99 -11.80
N PHE A 200 -4.83 -9.95 -11.25
CA PHE A 200 -5.79 -9.72 -10.18
C PHE A 200 -5.22 -10.20 -8.85
N GLY A 201 -5.42 -9.44 -7.76
CA GLY A 201 -4.83 -9.80 -6.49
C GLY A 201 -5.43 -9.07 -5.30
N THR A 202 -4.76 -9.18 -4.14
CA THR A 202 -5.17 -8.55 -2.89
C THR A 202 -4.15 -7.55 -2.40
N LEU A 203 -4.63 -6.59 -1.59
CA LEU A 203 -3.87 -5.73 -0.70
C LEU A 203 -4.35 -6.04 0.74
N PRO A 204 -3.81 -7.09 1.40
CA PRO A 204 -4.21 -7.38 2.77
C PRO A 204 -3.89 -6.21 3.69
N ASP A 205 -4.92 -5.63 4.32
CA ASP A 205 -4.80 -4.59 5.33
C ASP A 205 -4.89 -5.21 6.73
N PHE A 206 -4.03 -4.78 7.65
CA PHE A 206 -3.92 -5.37 8.98
C PHE A 206 -5.04 -4.96 9.94
N GLY A 207 -5.72 -3.84 9.66
CA GLY A 207 -6.67 -3.21 10.57
C GLY A 207 -8.14 -3.31 10.18
N ASN A 208 -8.45 -3.43 8.89
CA ASN A 208 -9.80 -3.29 8.35
C ASN A 208 -10.66 -4.55 8.50
N PHE A 209 -10.56 -5.22 9.64
CA PHE A 209 -11.38 -6.37 9.98
C PHE A 209 -12.35 -6.06 11.13
N PRO A 210 -13.59 -6.61 11.12
CA PRO A 210 -14.46 -6.62 12.28
C PRO A 210 -13.78 -7.31 13.46
N LYS A 211 -14.18 -6.96 14.70
CA LYS A 211 -13.57 -7.50 15.92
C LYS A 211 -13.70 -9.02 16.07
N GLU A 212 -14.74 -9.59 15.43
CA GLU A 212 -15.03 -11.02 15.45
C GLU A 212 -14.12 -11.83 14.51
N VAL A 213 -13.42 -11.16 13.60
CA VAL A 213 -12.52 -11.81 12.64
C VAL A 213 -11.11 -11.89 13.22
N ASP A 214 -10.53 -13.08 13.27
CA ASP A 214 -9.10 -13.24 13.54
C ASP A 214 -8.30 -12.68 12.34
N ARG A 215 -7.79 -11.47 12.52
CA ARG A 215 -7.04 -10.74 11.48
C ARG A 215 -5.80 -11.48 10.98
N TYR A 216 -5.16 -12.28 11.83
CA TYR A 216 -3.94 -13.00 11.46
C TYR A 216 -4.26 -14.17 10.52
N GLU A 217 -5.30 -14.94 10.85
CA GLU A 217 -5.79 -16.00 9.96
C GLU A 217 -6.43 -15.42 8.69
N ALA A 218 -7.10 -14.27 8.78
CA ALA A 218 -7.66 -13.58 7.63
C ALA A 218 -6.56 -13.12 6.65
N VAL A 219 -5.54 -12.42 7.13
CA VAL A 219 -4.40 -12.00 6.30
C VAL A 219 -3.70 -13.23 5.71
N LYS A 220 -3.48 -14.29 6.49
CA LYS A 220 -2.88 -15.54 6.00
C LYS A 220 -3.64 -16.14 4.80
N LYS A 221 -4.99 -16.08 4.81
CA LYS A 221 -5.81 -16.53 3.68
C LYS A 221 -5.66 -15.65 2.43
N LEU A 222 -5.42 -14.33 2.61
CA LEU A 222 -5.30 -13.37 1.51
C LEU A 222 -3.88 -13.34 0.91
N MET A 223 -2.85 -13.66 1.69
CA MET A 223 -1.45 -13.59 1.28
C MET A 223 -1.10 -14.34 -0.01
N PRO A 224 -1.67 -15.52 -0.34
CA PRO A 224 -1.38 -16.20 -1.63
C PRO A 224 -1.71 -15.36 -2.87
N TYR A 225 -2.55 -14.34 -2.74
CA TYR A 225 -2.98 -13.44 -3.81
C TYR A 225 -2.38 -12.03 -3.68
N ALA A 226 -1.58 -11.77 -2.64
CA ALA A 226 -1.09 -10.44 -2.31
C ALA A 226 -0.14 -9.88 -3.40
N LYS A 227 -0.40 -8.65 -3.82
CA LYS A 227 0.47 -7.83 -4.68
C LYS A 227 1.04 -6.62 -3.93
N GLY A 228 0.46 -6.27 -2.81
CA GLY A 228 0.87 -5.27 -1.84
C GLY A 228 0.41 -5.71 -0.46
N VAL A 229 0.87 -5.04 0.60
CA VAL A 229 0.44 -5.25 2.00
C VAL A 229 0.28 -3.89 2.65
N SER A 230 -0.88 -3.61 3.27
CA SER A 230 -1.12 -2.39 4.05
C SER A 230 -0.87 -2.66 5.54
N PHE A 231 0.18 -2.03 6.06
CA PHE A 231 0.43 -1.94 7.48
C PHE A 231 -0.40 -0.80 8.07
N LYS A 232 -1.70 -1.06 8.25
CA LYS A 232 -2.57 -0.18 9.03
C LYS A 232 -2.09 -0.15 10.47
N CYS A 233 -1.95 1.06 11.03
CA CYS A 233 -1.56 1.26 12.43
C CYS A 233 -2.26 2.48 13.02
N TYR A 234 -2.47 2.45 14.34
CA TYR A 234 -3.28 3.43 15.04
C TYR A 234 -2.53 4.11 16.17
N ASP A 235 -1.93 3.35 17.08
CA ASP A 235 -1.28 3.89 18.25
C ASP A 235 -0.04 3.09 18.65
N PHE A 236 0.88 3.74 19.38
CA PHE A 236 2.16 3.16 19.73
C PHE A 236 2.43 3.33 21.22
N SER A 237 2.93 2.27 21.86
CA SER A 237 3.42 2.30 23.22
C SER A 237 4.72 3.14 23.35
N PRO A 238 5.13 3.53 24.57
CA PRO A 238 6.43 4.16 24.78
C PRO A 238 7.62 3.31 24.31
N ALA A 239 7.47 1.98 24.26
CA ALA A 239 8.47 1.06 23.71
C ALA A 239 8.48 1.04 22.16
N GLY A 240 7.51 1.69 21.52
CA GLY A 240 7.39 1.78 20.07
C GLY A 240 6.69 0.57 19.42
N ASP A 241 5.93 -0.18 20.18
CA ASP A 241 5.10 -1.26 19.67
C ASP A 241 3.69 -0.74 19.36
N GLU A 242 3.11 -1.18 18.27
CA GLU A 242 1.71 -0.88 17.95
C GLU A 242 0.79 -1.54 18.99
N THR A 243 -0.22 -0.82 19.47
CA THR A 243 -1.00 -1.25 20.64
C THR A 243 -2.27 -2.01 20.31
N THR A 244 -2.71 -1.97 19.05
CA THR A 244 -3.97 -2.60 18.59
C THR A 244 -3.70 -3.88 17.81
N ILE A 245 -2.53 -3.96 17.16
CA ILE A 245 -2.13 -5.05 16.28
C ILE A 245 -0.77 -5.58 16.73
N ASP A 246 -0.66 -6.89 16.99
CA ASP A 246 0.65 -7.53 17.18
C ASP A 246 1.37 -7.59 15.82
N VAL A 247 2.11 -6.52 15.51
CA VAL A 247 2.77 -6.36 14.21
C VAL A 247 3.88 -7.40 14.01
N PRO A 248 4.72 -7.75 14.99
CA PRO A 248 5.66 -8.87 14.86
C PRO A 248 4.98 -10.19 14.44
N LYS A 249 3.85 -10.54 15.08
CA LYS A 249 3.06 -11.72 14.71
C LYS A 249 2.49 -11.60 13.29
N MET A 250 1.97 -10.42 12.91
CA MET A 250 1.42 -10.19 11.60
C MET A 250 2.50 -10.27 10.51
N MET A 251 3.66 -9.65 10.73
CA MET A 251 4.77 -9.72 9.79
C MET A 251 5.36 -11.12 9.67
N LYS A 252 5.24 -11.95 10.72
CA LYS A 252 5.57 -13.38 10.59
C LYS A 252 4.63 -14.08 9.59
N VAL A 253 3.33 -13.80 9.62
CA VAL A 253 2.35 -14.32 8.63
C VAL A 253 2.73 -13.90 7.22
N VAL A 254 3.09 -12.62 7.02
CA VAL A 254 3.51 -12.07 5.72
C VAL A 254 4.79 -12.76 5.22
N ASN A 255 5.79 -12.89 6.09
CA ASN A 255 7.07 -13.51 5.74
C ASN A 255 6.95 -15.02 5.46
N ASP A 256 6.13 -15.75 6.24
CA ASP A 256 5.89 -17.19 6.06
C ASP A 256 5.21 -17.47 4.70
N ALA A 257 4.45 -16.51 4.17
CA ALA A 257 3.89 -16.58 2.83
C ALA A 257 4.90 -16.31 1.70
N GLY A 258 6.16 -16.03 2.02
CA GLY A 258 7.22 -15.72 1.05
C GLY A 258 7.12 -14.32 0.42
N TYR A 259 6.35 -13.43 1.01
CA TYR A 259 6.18 -12.07 0.49
C TYR A 259 7.43 -11.22 0.73
N ASN A 260 7.97 -10.59 -0.31
CA ASN A 260 9.22 -9.82 -0.29
C ASN A 260 9.11 -8.48 -1.05
N SER A 261 7.91 -7.95 -1.18
CA SER A 261 7.66 -6.70 -1.91
C SER A 261 7.41 -5.52 -0.94
N TRP A 262 6.48 -4.64 -1.26
CA TRP A 262 6.20 -3.42 -0.51
C TRP A 262 5.22 -3.65 0.64
N VAL A 263 5.56 -3.11 1.82
CA VAL A 263 4.67 -3.01 2.99
C VAL A 263 4.44 -1.52 3.24
N GLY A 264 3.21 -1.07 2.99
CA GLY A 264 2.81 0.33 3.08
C GLY A 264 2.40 0.70 4.50
N ILE A 265 3.03 1.74 5.06
CA ILE A 265 2.57 2.32 6.32
C ILE A 265 1.31 3.12 6.04
N GLU A 266 0.22 2.77 6.73
CA GLU A 266 -1.03 3.51 6.71
C GLU A 266 -1.45 3.85 8.14
N TYR A 267 -1.08 5.04 8.59
CA TYR A 267 -1.37 5.51 9.93
C TYR A 267 -2.73 6.22 9.98
N GLU A 268 -3.62 5.76 10.86
CA GLU A 268 -4.95 6.32 11.09
C GLU A 268 -5.23 6.62 12.59
N GLY A 269 -4.19 6.75 13.39
CA GLY A 269 -4.34 7.06 14.80
C GLY A 269 -4.70 8.53 15.08
N ASP A 270 -5.25 8.77 16.28
CA ASP A 270 -5.68 10.11 16.70
C ASP A 270 -4.80 10.69 17.82
N ARG A 271 -4.07 9.85 18.57
CA ARG A 271 -3.27 10.30 19.72
C ARG A 271 -1.97 10.98 19.31
N LEU A 272 -1.30 10.48 18.29
CA LEU A 272 -0.10 11.10 17.72
C LEU A 272 -0.49 11.93 16.50
N SER A 273 0.31 12.93 16.17
CA SER A 273 0.20 13.57 14.86
C SER A 273 0.48 12.58 13.75
N GLU A 274 0.01 12.87 12.53
CA GLU A 274 0.25 12.03 11.36
C GLU A 274 1.76 11.75 11.17
N PHE A 275 2.60 12.78 11.32
CA PHE A 275 4.05 12.65 11.19
C PHE A 275 4.68 11.77 12.28
N GLU A 276 4.26 11.95 13.54
CA GLU A 276 4.75 11.11 14.64
C GLU A 276 4.34 9.66 14.50
N GLY A 277 3.09 9.42 14.09
CA GLY A 277 2.55 8.08 13.83
C GLY A 277 3.27 7.36 12.70
N ILE A 278 3.48 8.04 11.57
CA ILE A 278 4.27 7.49 10.45
C ILE A 278 5.69 7.16 10.90
N ALA A 279 6.34 8.07 11.63
CA ALA A 279 7.70 7.85 12.14
C ALA A 279 7.76 6.67 13.11
N ALA A 280 6.73 6.48 13.95
CA ALA A 280 6.65 5.33 14.87
C ALA A 280 6.46 4.01 14.10
N GLY A 281 5.55 3.97 13.13
CA GLY A 281 5.35 2.82 12.23
C GLY A 281 6.62 2.45 11.46
N LYS A 282 7.32 3.46 10.94
CA LYS A 282 8.60 3.26 10.23
C LYS A 282 9.66 2.62 11.13
N ARG A 283 9.84 3.14 12.35
CA ARG A 283 10.79 2.56 13.31
C ARG A 283 10.44 1.11 13.68
N LEU A 284 9.14 0.81 13.84
CA LEU A 284 8.69 -0.56 14.10
C LEU A 284 9.00 -1.51 12.95
N LEU A 285 8.69 -1.13 11.71
CA LEU A 285 9.01 -1.94 10.54
C LEU A 285 10.53 -2.11 10.35
N ASP A 286 11.33 -1.06 10.61
CA ASP A 286 12.79 -1.16 10.55
C ASP A 286 13.34 -2.16 11.57
N ARG A 287 12.82 -2.15 12.80
CA ARG A 287 13.17 -3.13 13.85
C ARG A 287 12.88 -4.57 13.44
N ILE A 288 11.74 -4.79 12.76
CA ILE A 288 11.32 -6.12 12.29
C ILE A 288 12.14 -6.58 11.08
N ASN A 289 12.62 -5.64 10.27
CA ASN A 289 13.33 -5.92 9.02
C ASN A 289 14.87 -5.96 9.19
N ALA A 290 15.35 -5.68 10.40
CA ALA A 290 16.74 -5.77 10.78
C ALA A 290 17.16 -7.22 11.04
#